data_7cb2b2b48ae49121b34b88f95fb5c58b
#
_entry.id   7cb2b2b48ae49121b34b88f95fb5c58b
#
_cell.length_a   1.000
_cell.length_b   1.000
_cell.length_c   1.000
_cell.angle_alpha   90.00
_cell.angle_beta   90.00
_cell.angle_gamma   90.00
#
_symmetry.space_group_name_H-M   'P 1'
#
loop_
_entity.id
_entity.type
_entity.pdbx_description
1 polymer ?
#
loop_
_entity_poly.entity_id
_entity_poly.type
_entity_poly.pdbx_seq_one_letter_code
_entity_poly.pdbx_strand_id
1 'polypeptide(L)'
;VPAVLEVHREGPHPHLVMERAGGSPLMETELSQAAQRTLGRDVAGMVEQMRSVHEWFDHTGPRWSTLWQVLEQVTGTDECRAAADIASKVQTSLVHGDLSAGNLLVCEEGNLVAVIDWDGAALADIAMDWAALCANCPTGVVTAMREATPDAADLEHRAGIYLATWPLQHDLWEDARHPWLSGSVPVAEPRL
;
A
#
# COMPACT_ATOMS: atom_id res chain seq x y z
N VAL A 1 9.79 1.26 11.14
CA VAL A 1 8.97 2.46 11.40
C VAL A 1 9.68 3.31 12.42
N PRO A 2 9.83 4.65 12.21
CA PRO A 2 10.43 5.55 13.20
C PRO A 2 9.67 5.50 14.53
N ALA A 3 10.39 5.63 15.64
CA ALA A 3 9.76 5.66 16.95
C ALA A 3 8.97 6.96 17.16
N VAL A 4 7.77 6.87 17.71
CA VAL A 4 6.98 8.04 18.12
C VAL A 4 7.54 8.56 19.45
N LEU A 5 7.98 9.81 19.46
CA LEU A 5 8.58 10.48 20.64
C LEU A 5 7.52 11.22 21.44
N GLU A 6 6.61 11.92 20.75
CA GLU A 6 5.57 12.73 21.40
C GLU A 6 4.26 12.67 20.59
N VAL A 7 3.13 12.79 21.28
CA VAL A 7 1.79 12.85 20.69
C VAL A 7 1.06 14.07 21.23
N HIS A 8 0.82 15.04 20.36
CA HIS A 8 0.05 16.25 20.68
C HIS A 8 -1.36 16.12 20.09
N ARG A 9 -2.34 15.75 20.92
CA ARG A 9 -3.73 15.52 20.50
C ARG A 9 -4.62 16.75 20.58
N GLU A 10 -4.21 17.75 21.37
CA GLU A 10 -4.99 18.98 21.62
C GLU A 10 -4.39 20.18 20.91
N GLY A 11 -5.23 21.17 20.60
CA GLY A 11 -4.80 22.40 19.94
C GLY A 11 -5.25 22.50 18.48
N PRO A 12 -4.95 23.62 17.82
CA PRO A 12 -5.41 23.88 16.44
C PRO A 12 -4.74 22.98 15.40
N HIS A 13 -3.62 22.33 15.73
CA HIS A 13 -2.86 21.47 14.85
C HIS A 13 -2.37 20.23 15.61
N PRO A 14 -3.19 19.18 15.77
CA PRO A 14 -2.74 17.91 16.33
C PRO A 14 -1.56 17.39 15.51
N HIS A 15 -0.49 16.90 16.17
CA HIS A 15 0.69 16.41 15.48
C HIS A 15 1.44 15.34 16.28
N LEU A 16 2.28 14.59 15.59
CA LEU A 16 3.21 13.61 16.14
C LEU A 16 4.64 14.12 15.97
N VAL A 17 5.46 13.94 17.00
CA VAL A 17 6.91 14.05 16.90
C VAL A 17 7.47 12.65 16.85
N MET A 18 8.23 12.35 15.81
CA MET A 18 8.83 11.04 15.60
C MET A 18 10.34 11.17 15.46
N GLU A 19 11.05 10.09 15.76
CA GLU A 19 12.45 9.97 15.37
C GLU A 19 12.61 10.22 13.87
N ARG A 20 13.65 10.94 13.50
CA ARG A 20 14.00 11.07 12.08
C ARG A 20 14.53 9.72 11.58
N ALA A 21 13.88 9.10 10.64
CA ALA A 21 14.43 7.94 9.93
C ALA A 21 15.71 8.34 9.18
N GLY A 22 16.71 7.48 9.21
CA GLY A 22 17.89 7.60 8.36
C GLY A 22 17.56 7.24 6.89
N GLY A 23 18.55 7.34 6.03
CA GLY A 23 18.42 7.03 4.60
C GLY A 23 17.78 8.15 3.78
N SER A 24 17.60 7.87 2.49
CA SER A 24 16.96 8.76 1.51
C SER A 24 15.83 8.01 0.79
N PRO A 25 14.81 8.69 0.28
CA PRO A 25 13.76 8.06 -0.53
C PRO A 25 14.36 7.32 -1.72
N LEU A 26 13.89 6.11 -1.99
CA LEU A 26 14.37 5.31 -3.13
C LEU A 26 14.21 6.06 -4.45
N MET A 27 13.14 6.82 -4.60
CA MET A 27 12.88 7.63 -5.81
C MET A 27 13.96 8.70 -6.07
N GLU A 28 14.73 9.10 -5.06
CA GLU A 28 15.77 10.10 -5.12
C GLU A 28 17.19 9.48 -5.10
N THR A 29 17.28 8.13 -5.07
CA THR A 29 18.53 7.41 -4.84
C THR A 29 18.90 6.56 -6.05
N GLU A 30 20.08 6.79 -6.63
CA GLU A 30 20.63 5.92 -7.65
C GLU A 30 21.33 4.72 -7.01
N LEU A 31 20.79 3.53 -7.20
CA LEU A 31 21.33 2.29 -6.65
C LEU A 31 22.07 1.48 -7.72
N SER A 32 23.22 0.93 -7.36
CA SER A 32 23.91 -0.07 -8.17
C SER A 32 23.02 -1.33 -8.34
N GLN A 33 23.31 -2.15 -9.35
CA GLN A 33 22.57 -3.41 -9.54
C GLN A 33 22.66 -4.35 -8.32
N ALA A 34 23.78 -4.35 -7.61
CA ALA A 34 23.95 -5.12 -6.39
C ALA A 34 23.05 -4.59 -5.26
N ALA A 35 23.02 -3.27 -5.08
CA ALA A 35 22.17 -2.60 -4.10
C ALA A 35 20.66 -2.81 -4.40
N GLN A 36 20.26 -2.74 -5.69
CA GLN A 36 18.89 -3.05 -6.10
C GLN A 36 18.48 -4.50 -5.74
N ARG A 37 19.40 -5.46 -5.91
CA ARG A 37 19.14 -6.86 -5.50
C ARG A 37 19.01 -7.02 -3.99
N THR A 38 19.82 -6.30 -3.21
CA THR A 38 19.71 -6.30 -1.75
C THR A 38 18.37 -5.74 -1.32
N LEU A 39 18.02 -4.56 -1.82
CA LEU A 39 16.74 -3.91 -1.52
C LEU A 39 15.54 -4.78 -1.89
N GLY A 40 15.56 -5.42 -3.06
CA GLY A 40 14.46 -6.27 -3.49
C GLY A 40 14.19 -7.44 -2.52
N ARG A 41 15.23 -8.03 -1.94
CA ARG A 41 15.08 -9.07 -0.91
C ARG A 41 14.55 -8.51 0.41
N ASP A 42 15.03 -7.34 0.83
CA ASP A 42 14.55 -6.68 2.05
C ASP A 42 13.07 -6.33 1.94
N VAL A 43 12.66 -5.78 0.78
CA VAL A 43 11.25 -5.45 0.50
C VAL A 43 10.38 -6.70 0.45
N ALA A 44 10.85 -7.79 -0.18
CA ALA A 44 10.13 -9.07 -0.16
C ALA A 44 9.94 -9.61 1.26
N GLY A 45 10.99 -9.54 2.10
CA GLY A 45 10.92 -9.93 3.50
C GLY A 45 9.95 -9.06 4.32
N MET A 46 9.90 -7.77 4.05
CA MET A 46 8.94 -6.85 4.66
C MET A 46 7.50 -7.19 4.24
N VAL A 47 7.25 -7.39 2.96
CA VAL A 47 5.92 -7.79 2.45
C VAL A 47 5.45 -9.07 3.11
N GLU A 48 6.33 -10.06 3.30
CA GLU A 48 5.98 -11.31 3.99
C GLU A 48 5.64 -11.08 5.47
N GLN A 49 6.34 -10.17 6.15
CA GLN A 49 5.98 -9.77 7.51
C GLN A 49 4.61 -9.09 7.57
N MET A 50 4.30 -8.20 6.64
CA MET A 50 2.99 -7.55 6.53
C MET A 50 1.88 -8.58 6.27
N ARG A 51 2.12 -9.58 5.43
CA ARG A 51 1.18 -10.69 5.17
C ARG A 51 0.84 -11.52 6.40
N SER A 52 1.72 -11.59 7.39
CA SER A 52 1.49 -12.31 8.64
C SER A 52 0.59 -11.55 9.64
N VAL A 53 0.30 -10.28 9.39
CA VAL A 53 -0.53 -9.45 10.27
C VAL A 53 -1.98 -9.46 9.76
N HIS A 54 -2.86 -10.16 10.49
CA HIS A 54 -4.27 -10.32 10.13
C HIS A 54 -5.23 -9.57 11.05
N GLU A 55 -4.72 -8.97 12.12
CA GLU A 55 -5.50 -8.19 13.08
C GLU A 55 -4.86 -6.82 13.24
N TRP A 56 -5.67 -5.76 13.18
CA TRP A 56 -5.24 -4.39 13.37
C TRP A 56 -6.11 -3.71 14.41
N PHE A 57 -5.49 -2.96 15.31
CA PHE A 57 -6.22 -2.27 16.37
C PHE A 57 -7.03 -1.10 15.81
N ASP A 58 -8.27 -1.02 16.22
CA ASP A 58 -9.28 0.03 16.04
C ASP A 58 -8.98 1.05 14.92
N HIS A 59 -9.48 0.74 13.75
CA HIS A 59 -9.05 1.34 12.52
C HIS A 59 -10.09 2.35 12.01
N THR A 60 -9.70 3.61 11.96
CA THR A 60 -10.50 4.71 11.39
C THR A 60 -10.09 5.09 9.95
N GLY A 61 -9.11 4.41 9.39
CA GLY A 61 -8.59 4.68 8.05
C GLY A 61 -9.47 4.16 6.90
N PRO A 62 -9.05 4.38 5.65
CA PRO A 62 -9.81 3.98 4.47
C PRO A 62 -10.05 2.48 4.44
N ARG A 63 -11.30 2.09 4.17
CA ARG A 63 -11.64 0.67 3.99
C ARG A 63 -11.39 0.28 2.54
N TRP A 64 -10.19 -0.19 2.25
CA TRP A 64 -9.82 -0.61 0.90
C TRP A 64 -10.77 -1.64 0.29
N SER A 65 -11.31 -2.56 1.11
CA SER A 65 -12.35 -3.49 0.65
C SER A 65 -13.61 -2.80 0.15
N THR A 66 -13.92 -1.61 0.66
CA THR A 66 -15.07 -0.81 0.24
C THR A 66 -14.76 0.01 -1.02
N LEU A 67 -13.51 0.41 -1.22
CA LEU A 67 -13.09 1.19 -2.40
C LEU A 67 -13.51 0.50 -3.70
N TRP A 68 -13.21 -0.80 -3.83
CA TRP A 68 -13.53 -1.55 -5.04
C TRP A 68 -15.03 -1.66 -5.31
N GLN A 69 -15.82 -1.81 -4.24
CA GLN A 69 -17.28 -1.82 -4.35
C GLN A 69 -17.82 -0.45 -4.79
N VAL A 70 -17.27 0.64 -4.26
CA VAL A 70 -17.63 2.00 -4.67
C VAL A 70 -17.25 2.24 -6.12
N LEU A 71 -16.03 1.89 -6.53
CA LEU A 71 -15.57 2.02 -7.91
C LEU A 71 -16.45 1.21 -8.87
N GLU A 72 -16.82 -0.02 -8.52
CA GLU A 72 -17.74 -0.82 -9.32
C GLU A 72 -19.11 -0.14 -9.49
N GLN A 73 -19.68 0.38 -8.40
CA GLN A 73 -20.98 1.07 -8.43
C GLN A 73 -20.94 2.36 -9.25
N VAL A 74 -19.85 3.11 -9.19
CA VAL A 74 -19.70 4.40 -9.86
C VAL A 74 -19.36 4.23 -11.34
N THR A 75 -18.49 3.29 -11.67
CA THR A 75 -17.96 3.14 -13.03
C THR A 75 -18.61 2.01 -13.81
N GLY A 76 -19.03 0.94 -13.15
CA GLY A 76 -19.60 -0.27 -13.77
C GLY A 76 -18.63 -1.03 -14.69
N THR A 77 -17.32 -0.73 -14.61
CA THR A 77 -16.32 -1.35 -15.50
C THR A 77 -16.01 -2.78 -15.08
N ASP A 78 -15.56 -3.60 -16.04
CA ASP A 78 -15.19 -5.00 -15.77
C ASP A 78 -13.94 -5.09 -14.89
N GLU A 79 -13.02 -4.13 -15.00
CA GLU A 79 -11.81 -4.03 -14.15
C GLU A 79 -12.19 -3.81 -12.69
N CYS A 80 -13.10 -2.88 -12.40
CA CYS A 80 -13.54 -2.60 -11.02
C CYS A 80 -14.32 -3.79 -10.44
N ARG A 81 -15.13 -4.46 -11.25
CA ARG A 81 -15.84 -5.68 -10.84
C ARG A 81 -14.86 -6.81 -10.50
N ALA A 82 -13.82 -7.01 -11.32
CA ALA A 82 -12.79 -8.00 -11.08
C ALA A 82 -12.01 -7.70 -9.79
N ALA A 83 -11.66 -6.43 -9.54
CA ALA A 83 -10.99 -6.01 -8.32
C ALA A 83 -11.86 -6.22 -7.08
N ALA A 84 -13.15 -5.87 -7.13
CA ALA A 84 -14.10 -6.10 -6.04
C ALA A 84 -14.29 -7.59 -5.74
N ASP A 85 -14.40 -8.41 -6.78
CA ASP A 85 -14.54 -9.88 -6.65
C ASP A 85 -13.32 -10.50 -5.97
N ILE A 86 -12.10 -10.13 -6.38
CA ILE A 86 -10.87 -10.60 -5.74
C ILE A 86 -10.79 -10.12 -4.29
N ALA A 87 -10.96 -8.82 -4.04
CA ALA A 87 -10.89 -8.26 -2.69
C ALA A 87 -11.85 -8.91 -1.70
N SER A 88 -12.99 -9.43 -2.18
CA SER A 88 -13.96 -10.15 -1.36
C SER A 88 -13.59 -11.58 -0.98
N LYS A 89 -12.61 -12.19 -1.68
CA LYS A 89 -12.26 -13.61 -1.56
C LYS A 89 -10.90 -13.87 -0.94
N VAL A 90 -10.01 -12.87 -0.96
CA VAL A 90 -8.65 -13.03 -0.42
C VAL A 90 -8.63 -12.90 1.09
N GLN A 91 -7.70 -13.60 1.72
CA GLN A 91 -7.37 -13.32 3.11
C GLN A 91 -6.71 -11.96 3.22
N THR A 92 -7.30 -11.07 4.00
CA THR A 92 -6.75 -9.74 4.25
C THR A 92 -5.55 -9.81 5.19
N SER A 93 -4.59 -8.94 4.96
CA SER A 93 -3.42 -8.72 5.79
C SER A 93 -3.09 -7.24 5.88
N LEU A 94 -2.12 -6.87 6.69
CA LEU A 94 -1.67 -5.47 6.75
C LEU A 94 -1.19 -5.04 5.36
N VAL A 95 -1.71 -3.92 4.89
CA VAL A 95 -1.20 -3.17 3.74
C VAL A 95 -0.75 -1.79 4.19
N HIS A 96 0.21 -1.23 3.51
CA HIS A 96 0.62 0.16 3.67
C HIS A 96 -0.39 1.12 3.03
N GLY A 97 -0.92 0.73 1.88
CA GLY A 97 -1.91 1.49 1.12
C GLY A 97 -1.32 2.55 0.17
N ASP A 98 -0.05 2.91 0.34
CA ASP A 98 0.74 3.79 -0.54
C ASP A 98 2.21 3.37 -0.57
N LEU A 99 2.49 2.09 -0.83
CA LEU A 99 3.85 1.53 -0.79
C LEU A 99 4.61 1.82 -2.09
N SER A 100 5.03 3.06 -2.23
CA SER A 100 5.75 3.55 -3.41
C SER A 100 7.24 3.75 -3.13
N ALA A 101 8.04 3.98 -4.17
CA ALA A 101 9.47 4.30 -4.05
C ALA A 101 9.75 5.58 -3.22
N GLY A 102 8.77 6.48 -3.09
CA GLY A 102 8.87 7.67 -2.24
C GLY A 102 8.85 7.35 -0.76
N ASN A 103 8.16 6.27 -0.37
CA ASN A 103 7.95 5.87 1.02
C ASN A 103 8.94 4.81 1.51
N LEU A 104 9.86 4.34 0.65
CA LEU A 104 10.97 3.45 1.00
C LEU A 104 12.24 4.26 1.23
N LEU A 105 12.73 4.33 2.47
CA LEU A 105 14.01 4.96 2.79
C LEU A 105 15.13 3.91 2.72
N VAL A 106 16.17 4.23 1.97
CA VAL A 106 17.29 3.32 1.69
C VAL A 106 18.63 3.97 2.01
N CYS A 107 19.64 3.15 2.34
CA CYS A 107 21.04 3.60 2.39
C CYS A 107 21.72 3.37 1.03
N GLU A 108 22.95 3.88 0.86
CA GLU A 108 23.74 3.77 -0.37
C GLU A 108 24.03 2.30 -0.75
N GLU A 109 24.15 1.42 0.23
CA GLU A 109 24.37 -0.02 0.04
C GLU A 109 23.10 -0.76 -0.42
N GLY A 110 21.95 -0.10 -0.43
CA GLY A 110 20.67 -0.62 -0.87
C GLY A 110 19.90 -1.39 0.23
N ASN A 111 20.27 -1.25 1.50
CA ASN A 111 19.45 -1.80 2.57
C ASN A 111 18.23 -0.92 2.80
N LEU A 112 17.08 -1.56 3.05
CA LEU A 112 15.87 -0.87 3.49
C LEU A 112 16.06 -0.36 4.93
N VAL A 113 16.04 0.96 5.11
CA VAL A 113 16.25 1.60 6.43
C VAL A 113 14.92 1.80 7.14
N ALA A 114 13.91 2.30 6.43
CA ALA A 114 12.58 2.53 6.98
C ALA A 114 11.52 2.57 5.88
N VAL A 115 10.28 2.36 6.29
CA VAL A 115 9.08 2.67 5.51
C VAL A 115 8.32 3.74 6.27
N ILE A 116 7.93 4.79 5.57
CA ILE A 116 7.27 5.98 6.14
C ILE A 116 5.88 6.17 5.51
N ASP A 117 5.10 7.07 6.09
CA ASP A 117 3.79 7.48 5.58
C ASP A 117 2.73 6.35 5.58
N TRP A 118 2.46 5.83 6.79
CA TRP A 118 1.52 4.74 7.04
C TRP A 118 0.07 5.20 7.25
N ASP A 119 -0.30 6.39 6.83
CA ASP A 119 -1.65 6.94 7.04
C ASP A 119 -2.72 6.17 6.23
N GLY A 120 -2.33 5.55 5.12
CA GLY A 120 -3.16 4.64 4.32
C GLY A 120 -3.23 3.19 4.82
N ALA A 121 -2.54 2.86 5.91
CA ALA A 121 -2.44 1.48 6.37
C ALA A 121 -3.78 0.88 6.79
N ALA A 122 -4.02 -0.37 6.40
CA ALA A 122 -5.28 -1.07 6.65
C ALA A 122 -5.11 -2.59 6.55
N LEU A 123 -6.21 -3.33 6.77
CA LEU A 123 -6.29 -4.74 6.39
C LEU A 123 -6.93 -4.86 5.01
N ALA A 124 -6.16 -5.34 4.03
CA ALA A 124 -6.61 -5.53 2.65
C ALA A 124 -5.81 -6.64 1.96
N ASP A 125 -5.96 -6.79 0.64
CA ASP A 125 -5.11 -7.68 -0.15
C ASP A 125 -3.72 -7.06 -0.34
N ILE A 126 -2.68 -7.75 0.13
CA ILE A 126 -1.28 -7.33 -0.01
C ILE A 126 -0.86 -7.13 -1.47
N ALA A 127 -1.57 -7.71 -2.44
CA ALA A 127 -1.32 -7.50 -3.86
C ALA A 127 -1.52 -6.03 -4.30
N MET A 128 -2.21 -5.20 -3.51
CA MET A 128 -2.30 -3.75 -3.75
C MET A 128 -0.94 -3.08 -3.56
N ASP A 129 -0.25 -3.37 -2.46
CA ASP A 129 1.10 -2.85 -2.21
C ASP A 129 2.10 -3.44 -3.20
N TRP A 130 1.95 -4.74 -3.54
CA TRP A 130 2.76 -5.36 -4.59
C TRP A 130 2.60 -4.65 -5.93
N ALA A 131 1.39 -4.22 -6.28
CA ALA A 131 1.11 -3.43 -7.49
C ALA A 131 1.87 -2.11 -7.48
N ALA A 132 1.81 -1.37 -6.36
CA ALA A 132 2.51 -0.11 -6.19
C ALA A 132 4.02 -0.26 -6.29
N LEU A 133 4.60 -1.29 -5.66
CA LEU A 133 6.03 -1.61 -5.75
C LEU A 133 6.44 -1.95 -7.19
N CYS A 134 5.68 -2.79 -7.88
CA CYS A 134 5.97 -3.16 -9.28
C CYS A 134 5.92 -1.98 -10.24
N ALA A 135 5.02 -1.01 -10.00
CA ALA A 135 4.86 0.15 -10.86
C ALA A 135 5.89 1.26 -10.61
N ASN A 136 6.40 1.39 -9.37
CA ASN A 136 7.18 2.56 -8.95
C ASN A 136 8.64 2.26 -8.60
N CYS A 137 9.02 0.99 -8.40
CA CYS A 137 10.40 0.65 -8.06
C CYS A 137 11.25 0.35 -9.29
N PRO A 138 12.59 0.53 -9.20
CA PRO A 138 13.53 0.15 -10.26
C PRO A 138 13.41 -1.33 -10.63
N THR A 139 13.55 -1.64 -11.91
CA THR A 139 13.38 -3.01 -12.44
C THR A 139 14.24 -4.06 -11.71
N GLY A 140 15.46 -3.72 -11.31
CA GLY A 140 16.32 -4.66 -10.56
C GLY A 140 15.81 -4.96 -9.16
N VAL A 141 15.13 -4.00 -8.50
CA VAL A 141 14.45 -4.22 -7.21
C VAL A 141 13.27 -5.16 -7.42
N VAL A 142 12.40 -4.87 -8.39
CA VAL A 142 11.21 -5.68 -8.69
C VAL A 142 11.61 -7.11 -9.07
N THR A 143 12.65 -7.28 -9.89
CA THR A 143 13.16 -8.62 -10.25
C THR A 143 13.60 -9.40 -9.01
N ALA A 144 14.35 -8.76 -8.12
CA ALA A 144 14.83 -9.43 -6.90
C ALA A 144 13.70 -9.73 -5.90
N MET A 145 12.67 -8.87 -5.83
CA MET A 145 11.45 -9.15 -5.07
C MET A 145 10.75 -10.42 -5.58
N ARG A 146 10.57 -10.52 -6.90
CA ARG A 146 9.96 -11.71 -7.56
C ARG A 146 10.71 -12.98 -7.25
N GLU A 147 12.03 -12.94 -7.38
CA GLU A 147 12.90 -14.09 -7.10
C GLU A 147 12.85 -14.54 -5.64
N ALA A 148 12.62 -13.59 -4.71
CA ALA A 148 12.59 -13.86 -3.28
C ALA A 148 11.20 -14.25 -2.75
N THR A 149 10.13 -14.13 -3.56
CA THR A 149 8.75 -14.38 -3.15
C THR A 149 8.20 -15.63 -3.83
N PRO A 150 7.90 -16.71 -3.09
CA PRO A 150 7.50 -18.01 -3.68
C PRO A 150 6.24 -17.96 -4.55
N ASP A 151 5.26 -17.13 -4.18
CA ASP A 151 3.98 -16.95 -4.86
C ASP A 151 3.88 -15.63 -5.66
N ALA A 152 5.02 -15.08 -6.08
CA ALA A 152 5.08 -13.83 -6.82
C ALA A 152 4.13 -13.80 -8.04
N ALA A 153 3.98 -14.91 -8.75
CA ALA A 153 3.08 -14.98 -9.91
C ALA A 153 1.60 -14.76 -9.55
N ASP A 154 1.15 -15.26 -8.40
CA ASP A 154 -0.21 -15.04 -7.90
C ASP A 154 -0.40 -13.59 -7.46
N LEU A 155 0.57 -13.04 -6.72
CA LEU A 155 0.57 -11.61 -6.35
C LEU A 155 0.53 -10.71 -7.58
N GLU A 156 1.32 -11.00 -8.62
CA GLU A 156 1.34 -10.23 -9.87
C GLU A 156 0.04 -10.31 -10.64
N HIS A 157 -0.59 -11.48 -10.66
CA HIS A 157 -1.90 -11.63 -11.29
C HIS A 157 -2.93 -10.70 -10.64
N ARG A 158 -3.03 -10.71 -9.31
CA ARG A 158 -3.95 -9.83 -8.58
C ARG A 158 -3.54 -8.35 -8.68
N ALA A 159 -2.25 -8.06 -8.56
CA ALA A 159 -1.69 -6.72 -8.72
C ALA A 159 -2.05 -6.11 -10.09
N GLY A 160 -1.97 -6.90 -11.17
CA GLY A 160 -2.37 -6.45 -12.50
C GLY A 160 -3.82 -6.00 -12.58
N ILE A 161 -4.71 -6.68 -11.86
CA ILE A 161 -6.13 -6.31 -11.81
C ILE A 161 -6.30 -4.99 -11.03
N TYR A 162 -5.62 -4.82 -9.88
CA TYR A 162 -5.66 -3.56 -9.14
C TYR A 162 -5.05 -2.40 -9.93
N LEU A 163 -3.93 -2.62 -10.63
CA LEU A 163 -3.31 -1.60 -11.48
C LEU A 163 -4.22 -1.11 -12.60
N ALA A 164 -5.04 -1.98 -13.17
CA ALA A 164 -6.00 -1.62 -14.21
C ALA A 164 -7.07 -0.62 -13.71
N THR A 165 -7.30 -0.55 -12.40
CA THR A 165 -8.25 0.39 -11.79
C THR A 165 -7.64 1.73 -11.39
N TRP A 166 -6.31 1.91 -11.44
CA TRP A 166 -5.65 3.14 -10.97
C TRP A 166 -6.12 4.43 -11.64
N PRO A 167 -6.33 4.50 -12.96
CA PRO A 167 -6.86 5.71 -13.56
C PRO A 167 -8.21 6.13 -12.96
N LEU A 168 -9.07 5.14 -12.67
CA LEU A 168 -10.39 5.38 -12.08
C LEU A 168 -10.30 5.78 -10.59
N GLN A 169 -9.31 5.24 -9.87
CA GLN A 169 -9.04 5.65 -8.49
C GLN A 169 -8.58 7.10 -8.45
N HIS A 170 -7.67 7.49 -9.35
CA HIS A 170 -7.18 8.86 -9.45
C HIS A 170 -8.33 9.85 -9.69
N ASP A 171 -9.21 9.56 -10.64
CA ASP A 171 -10.39 10.38 -10.92
C ASP A 171 -11.30 10.52 -9.69
N LEU A 172 -11.45 9.42 -8.92
CA LEU A 172 -12.25 9.41 -7.69
C LEU A 172 -11.60 10.27 -6.58
N TRP A 173 -10.26 10.22 -6.46
CA TRP A 173 -9.52 11.03 -5.49
C TRP A 173 -9.55 12.52 -5.83
N GLU A 174 -9.48 12.89 -7.10
CA GLU A 174 -9.56 14.28 -7.54
C GLU A 174 -10.98 14.87 -7.37
N ASP A 175 -12.03 14.05 -7.38
CA ASP A 175 -13.37 14.52 -7.02
C ASP A 175 -13.53 14.57 -5.48
N ALA A 176 -12.97 15.62 -4.87
CA ALA A 176 -13.03 15.87 -3.42
C ALA A 176 -14.46 15.92 -2.84
N ARG A 177 -15.49 15.94 -3.68
CA ARG A 177 -16.91 15.89 -3.29
C ARG A 177 -17.43 14.46 -3.13
N HIS A 178 -16.63 13.46 -3.49
CA HIS A 178 -17.09 12.08 -3.40
C HIS A 178 -17.29 11.65 -1.93
N PRO A 179 -18.45 11.10 -1.56
CA PRO A 179 -18.78 10.76 -0.16
C PRO A 179 -17.81 9.79 0.50
N TRP A 180 -17.08 8.99 -0.29
CA TRP A 180 -16.09 8.06 0.21
C TRP A 180 -14.91 8.76 0.92
N LEU A 181 -14.47 9.91 0.38
CA LEU A 181 -13.40 10.73 0.98
C LEU A 181 -13.85 11.42 2.27
N SER A 182 -15.15 11.68 2.41
CA SER A 182 -15.71 12.33 3.60
C SER A 182 -16.04 11.36 4.75
N GLY A 183 -15.81 10.04 4.57
CA GLY A 183 -16.19 9.03 5.57
C GLY A 183 -17.70 8.86 5.75
N SER A 184 -18.51 9.49 4.91
CA SER A 184 -19.97 9.55 5.04
C SER A 184 -20.73 8.53 4.18
N VAL A 185 -20.05 7.57 3.54
CA VAL A 185 -20.73 6.47 2.84
C VAL A 185 -21.26 5.49 3.89
N PRO A 186 -22.58 5.32 4.01
CA PRO A 186 -23.12 4.23 4.83
C PRO A 186 -22.63 2.91 4.24
N VAL A 187 -21.91 2.12 5.01
CA VAL A 187 -21.61 0.75 4.64
C VAL A 187 -22.95 0.03 4.56
N ALA A 188 -23.36 -0.37 3.36
CA ALA A 188 -24.52 -1.25 3.23
C ALA A 188 -24.19 -2.52 4.03
N GLU A 189 -24.97 -2.79 5.07
CA GLU A 189 -24.82 -4.04 5.83
C GLU A 189 -24.94 -5.22 4.85
N PRO A 190 -24.09 -6.24 4.97
CA PRO A 190 -24.23 -7.44 4.16
C PRO A 190 -25.64 -8.00 4.40
N ARG A 191 -26.41 -8.14 3.35
CA ARG A 191 -27.69 -8.86 3.42
C ARG A 191 -27.35 -10.31 3.78
N LEU A 192 -27.72 -10.72 5.00
CA LEU A 192 -27.70 -12.10 5.46
C LEU A 192 -28.60 -12.98 4.57
#